data_37f764959a2a63f96239579a400f15f7
#
_entry.id   37f764959a2a63f96239579a400f15f7
#
_cell.length_a   1.000
_cell.length_b   1.000
_cell.length_c   1.000
_cell.angle_alpha   90.00
_cell.angle_beta   90.00
_cell.angle_gamma   90.00
#
_symmetry.space_group_name_H-M   'P 1'
#
loop_
_entity.id
_entity.type
_entity.pdbx_description
1 polymer ?
#
loop_
_entity_poly.entity_id
_entity_poly.type
_entity_poly.pdbx_seq_one_letter_code
_entity_poly.pdbx_strand_id
1 'polypeptide(L)'
;MANFDLNNYELGADRLKRFWADPSNSDARIVTVNHTTPADRSVSTWVMEARLFLTAGDQAADLPKTTGWAFEVDGGGGANKTSALENCESSAIFRCLANYVYPGAKERPSREEMQKVERGVTPKPVTDWLAKAEAAQDIDKIRLV
;
A
#
# COMPACT_ATOMS: atom_id res chain seq x y z
N MET A 1 -7.38 -18.87 9.05
CA MET A 1 -6.98 -17.62 9.74
C MET A 1 -5.47 -17.59 9.83
N ALA A 2 -4.87 -16.53 9.34
CA ALA A 2 -3.45 -16.30 9.61
C ALA A 2 -3.28 -16.03 11.11
N ASN A 3 -2.58 -16.92 11.79
CA ASN A 3 -2.37 -16.84 13.24
C ASN A 3 -1.12 -15.99 13.47
N PHE A 4 -1.26 -14.67 13.46
CA PHE A 4 -0.17 -13.75 13.75
C PHE A 4 -0.60 -12.75 14.82
N ASP A 5 0.35 -12.37 15.68
CA ASP A 5 0.14 -11.36 16.71
C ASP A 5 0.56 -9.99 16.17
N LEU A 6 -0.40 -9.06 16.07
CA LEU A 6 -0.16 -7.69 15.62
C LEU A 6 0.88 -6.95 16.47
N ASN A 7 1.06 -7.34 17.73
CA ASN A 7 2.07 -6.74 18.62
C ASN A 7 3.51 -7.05 18.20
N ASN A 8 3.71 -8.06 17.37
CA ASN A 8 5.02 -8.41 16.82
C ASN A 8 5.44 -7.51 15.65
N TYR A 9 4.56 -6.61 15.21
CA TYR A 9 4.83 -5.71 14.09
C TYR A 9 4.97 -4.27 14.56
N GLU A 10 5.98 -3.60 14.04
CA GLU A 10 6.23 -2.19 14.32
C GLU A 10 5.13 -1.30 13.73
N LEU A 11 4.73 -0.27 14.46
CA LEU A 11 3.91 0.80 13.87
C LEU A 11 4.72 1.55 12.83
N GLY A 12 4.07 1.93 11.71
CA GLY A 12 4.73 2.70 10.65
C GLY A 12 5.27 4.04 11.15
N ALA A 13 4.51 4.72 12.02
CA ALA A 13 4.96 5.98 12.64
C ALA A 13 6.23 5.80 13.49
N ASP A 14 6.36 4.71 14.23
CA ASP A 14 7.55 4.40 15.01
C ASP A 14 8.76 4.11 14.10
N ARG A 15 8.53 3.42 12.99
CA ARG A 15 9.53 3.18 11.96
C ARG A 15 10.06 4.49 11.38
N LEU A 16 9.19 5.41 11.02
CA LEU A 16 9.53 6.72 10.49
C LEU A 16 10.29 7.55 11.52
N LYS A 17 9.83 7.55 12.77
CA LYS A 17 10.50 8.25 13.88
C LYS A 17 11.91 7.72 14.11
N ARG A 18 12.08 6.40 14.10
CA ARG A 18 13.38 5.75 14.27
C ARG A 18 14.33 6.06 13.11
N PHE A 19 13.82 6.10 11.89
CA PHE A 19 14.58 6.48 10.71
C PHE A 19 15.18 7.89 10.86
N TRP A 20 14.35 8.87 11.22
CA TRP A 20 14.80 10.26 11.39
C TRP A 20 15.65 10.48 12.64
N ALA A 21 15.56 9.63 13.64
CA ALA A 21 16.40 9.69 14.84
C ALA A 21 17.82 9.21 14.58
N ASP A 22 18.08 8.46 13.52
CA ASP A 22 19.42 8.01 13.14
C ASP A 22 20.19 9.16 12.47
N PRO A 23 21.33 9.62 13.08
CA PRO A 23 22.13 10.69 12.50
C PRO A 23 22.66 10.42 11.10
N SER A 24 22.85 9.15 10.73
CA SER A 24 23.29 8.76 9.39
C SER A 24 22.28 9.09 8.29
N ASN A 25 21.03 9.35 8.67
CA ASN A 25 19.94 9.71 7.76
C ASN A 25 19.66 11.22 7.71
N SER A 26 20.51 12.05 8.30
CA SER A 26 20.27 13.51 8.42
C SER A 26 20.09 14.21 7.07
N ASP A 27 20.78 13.75 6.02
CA ASP A 27 20.67 14.29 4.66
C ASP A 27 19.64 13.58 3.79
N ALA A 28 18.95 12.59 4.33
CA ALA A 28 17.97 11.81 3.59
C ALA A 28 16.74 12.64 3.21
N ARG A 29 16.11 12.24 2.13
CA ARG A 29 14.85 12.80 1.64
C ARG A 29 13.90 11.70 1.26
N ILE A 30 12.65 11.87 1.70
CA ILE A 30 11.55 11.00 1.29
C ILE A 30 10.62 11.84 0.42
N VAL A 31 10.43 11.41 -0.80
CA VAL A 31 9.55 12.06 -1.78
C VAL A 31 8.43 11.11 -2.14
N THR A 32 7.22 11.60 -2.14
CA THR A 32 6.06 10.82 -2.60
C THR A 32 5.60 11.29 -3.97
N VAL A 33 5.21 10.35 -4.81
CA VAL A 33 4.74 10.59 -6.17
C VAL A 33 3.36 9.96 -6.32
N ASN A 34 2.40 10.74 -6.77
CA ASN A 34 1.06 10.26 -7.03
C ASN A 34 0.99 9.67 -8.46
N HIS A 35 0.82 8.35 -8.54
CA HIS A 35 0.69 7.61 -9.80
C HIS A 35 -0.76 7.27 -10.15
N THR A 36 -1.72 7.80 -9.40
CA THR A 36 -3.15 7.53 -9.60
C THR A 36 -3.59 7.98 -11.00
N THR A 37 -4.17 7.07 -11.75
CA THR A 37 -4.74 7.34 -13.07
C THR A 37 -6.24 7.63 -12.99
N PRO A 38 -6.86 8.20 -14.03
CA PRO A 38 -8.32 8.31 -14.09
C PRO A 38 -9.03 6.95 -14.00
N ALA A 39 -8.45 5.88 -14.54
CA ALA A 39 -8.98 4.52 -14.39
C ALA A 39 -8.96 4.05 -12.94
N ASP A 40 -7.88 4.33 -12.20
CA ASP A 40 -7.82 4.05 -10.76
C ASP A 40 -8.91 4.81 -10.01
N ARG A 41 -9.10 6.09 -10.31
CA ARG A 41 -10.14 6.91 -9.67
C ARG A 41 -11.55 6.45 -10.00
N SER A 42 -11.77 5.85 -11.14
CA SER A 42 -13.07 5.28 -11.50
C SER A 42 -13.50 4.12 -10.59
N VAL A 43 -12.54 3.48 -9.93
CA VAL A 43 -12.74 2.45 -8.91
C VAL A 43 -12.32 2.93 -7.52
N SER A 44 -12.35 4.24 -7.29
CA SER A 44 -12.10 4.89 -6.01
C SER A 44 -10.73 4.58 -5.40
N THR A 45 -9.74 4.31 -6.25
CA THR A 45 -8.40 3.89 -5.85
C THR A 45 -7.39 5.02 -5.95
N TRP A 46 -6.46 5.07 -4.98
CA TRP A 46 -5.27 5.90 -4.96
C TRP A 46 -4.05 5.01 -5.09
N VAL A 47 -3.04 5.45 -5.85
CA VAL A 47 -1.76 4.76 -6.03
C VAL A 47 -0.63 5.74 -5.79
N MET A 48 0.21 5.44 -4.80
CA MET A 48 1.33 6.28 -4.40
C MET A 48 2.63 5.50 -4.40
N GLU A 49 3.70 6.17 -4.77
CA GLU A 49 5.07 5.71 -4.61
C GLU A 49 5.82 6.61 -3.65
N ALA A 50 6.60 6.05 -2.74
CA ALA A 50 7.59 6.77 -1.96
C ALA A 50 8.99 6.43 -2.46
N ARG A 51 9.85 7.42 -2.53
CA ARG A 51 11.25 7.31 -2.93
C ARG A 51 12.13 7.85 -1.82
N LEU A 52 13.09 7.06 -1.39
CA LEU A 52 14.09 7.46 -0.40
C LEU A 52 15.41 7.80 -1.12
N PHE A 53 15.86 9.03 -0.94
CA PHE A 53 17.18 9.49 -1.37
C PHE A 53 18.03 9.73 -0.13
N LEU A 54 19.25 9.20 -0.09
CA LEU A 54 20.13 9.38 1.07
C LEU A 54 20.84 10.74 1.06
N THR A 55 20.97 11.36 -0.11
CA THR A 55 21.62 12.68 -0.27
C THR A 55 20.86 13.55 -1.26
N ALA A 56 21.14 14.86 -1.21
CA ALA A 56 20.64 15.81 -2.21
C ALA A 56 21.13 15.47 -3.63
N GLY A 57 22.36 15.00 -3.75
CA GLY A 57 22.93 14.59 -5.02
C GLY A 57 22.21 13.39 -5.63
N ASP A 58 21.87 12.42 -4.81
CA ASP A 58 21.08 11.26 -5.25
C ASP A 58 19.69 11.68 -5.72
N GLN A 59 19.05 12.62 -5.04
CA GLN A 59 17.76 13.15 -5.46
C GLN A 59 17.87 13.89 -6.80
N ALA A 60 18.89 14.73 -6.97
CA ALA A 60 19.12 15.47 -8.21
C ALA A 60 19.40 14.54 -9.41
N ALA A 61 20.07 13.41 -9.16
CA ALA A 61 20.37 12.38 -10.15
C ALA A 61 19.23 11.37 -10.37
N ASP A 62 18.13 11.49 -9.62
CA ASP A 62 17.02 10.53 -9.61
C ASP A 62 17.47 9.08 -9.34
N LEU A 63 18.32 8.91 -8.33
CA LEU A 63 18.87 7.63 -7.87
C LEU A 63 18.32 7.30 -6.48
N PRO A 64 17.08 6.83 -6.35
CA PRO A 64 16.55 6.45 -5.04
C PRO A 64 17.29 5.24 -4.48
N LYS A 65 17.56 5.27 -3.19
CA LYS A 65 18.12 4.12 -2.47
C LYS A 65 17.12 2.97 -2.42
N THR A 66 15.87 3.29 -2.12
CA THR A 66 14.74 2.35 -2.12
C THR A 66 13.47 3.07 -2.54
N THR A 67 12.49 2.28 -2.95
CA THR A 67 11.13 2.74 -3.25
C THR A 67 10.12 1.88 -2.52
N GLY A 68 8.92 2.39 -2.36
CA GLY A 68 7.78 1.66 -1.83
C GLY A 68 6.50 2.12 -2.50
N TRP A 69 5.65 1.17 -2.85
CA TRP A 69 4.37 1.43 -3.50
C TRP A 69 3.23 1.00 -2.61
N ALA A 70 2.14 1.74 -2.66
CA ALA A 70 0.90 1.39 -1.99
C ALA A 70 -0.29 1.78 -2.85
N PHE A 71 -1.41 1.12 -2.62
CA PHE A 71 -2.72 1.57 -3.08
C PHE A 71 -3.72 1.51 -1.93
N GLU A 72 -4.71 2.39 -1.98
CA GLU A 72 -5.82 2.43 -1.02
C GLU A 72 -7.11 2.76 -1.74
N VAL A 73 -8.23 2.31 -1.19
CA VAL A 73 -9.56 2.50 -1.75
C VAL A 73 -10.40 3.37 -0.82
N ASP A 74 -11.02 4.42 -1.36
CA ASP A 74 -11.94 5.26 -0.60
C ASP A 74 -13.06 4.42 0.03
N GLY A 75 -13.38 4.68 1.28
CA GLY A 75 -14.46 4.00 1.99
C GLY A 75 -14.14 2.57 2.44
N GLY A 76 -12.90 2.09 2.21
CA GLY A 76 -12.45 0.73 2.57
C GLY A 76 -12.13 0.63 4.04
N GLY A 77 -12.79 0.68 5.00
CA GLY A 77 -12.54 0.44 6.44
C GLY A 77 -11.32 1.16 7.06
N GLY A 78 -11.33 1.41 8.34
CA GLY A 78 -10.26 2.08 9.06
C GLY A 78 -10.01 3.49 8.57
N ALA A 79 -8.74 3.88 8.40
CA ALA A 79 -8.35 5.19 7.91
C ALA A 79 -8.89 5.52 6.51
N ASN A 80 -9.14 4.52 5.68
CA ASN A 80 -9.66 4.69 4.32
C ASN A 80 -11.11 5.18 4.27
N LYS A 81 -11.80 5.15 5.37
CA LYS A 81 -13.17 5.67 5.46
C LYS A 81 -13.23 7.16 5.16
N THR A 82 -12.22 7.92 5.56
CA THR A 82 -12.17 9.38 5.42
C THR A 82 -10.87 9.93 4.86
N SER A 83 -9.79 9.14 4.86
CA SER A 83 -8.43 9.63 4.60
C SER A 83 -7.61 8.62 3.78
N ALA A 84 -8.20 8.10 2.71
CA ALA A 84 -7.56 7.05 1.90
C ALA A 84 -6.30 7.54 1.21
N LEU A 85 -6.27 8.77 0.71
CA LEU A 85 -5.09 9.34 0.05
C LEU A 85 -3.92 9.48 1.02
N GLU A 86 -4.14 10.07 2.17
CA GLU A 86 -3.11 10.27 3.20
C GLU A 86 -2.62 8.92 3.74
N ASN A 87 -3.53 7.97 3.91
CA ASN A 87 -3.17 6.61 4.33
C ASN A 87 -2.35 5.90 3.26
N CYS A 88 -2.66 6.10 1.99
CA CYS A 88 -1.91 5.57 0.85
C CYS A 88 -0.47 6.11 0.85
N GLU A 89 -0.30 7.42 1.02
CA GLU A 89 1.01 8.06 1.12
C GLU A 89 1.83 7.50 2.28
N SER A 90 1.25 7.42 3.48
CA SER A 90 1.90 6.86 4.66
C SER A 90 2.30 5.41 4.44
N SER A 91 1.43 4.60 3.87
CA SER A 91 1.72 3.20 3.56
C SER A 91 2.89 3.06 2.58
N ALA A 92 2.95 3.89 1.55
CA ALA A 92 4.07 3.90 0.60
C ALA A 92 5.39 4.25 1.29
N ILE A 93 5.40 5.24 2.18
CA ILE A 93 6.57 5.62 2.98
C ILE A 93 7.01 4.47 3.86
N PHE A 94 6.11 3.82 4.58
CA PHE A 94 6.44 2.73 5.50
C PHE A 94 7.04 1.53 4.75
N ARG A 95 6.55 1.22 3.56
CA ARG A 95 7.11 0.18 2.71
C ARG A 95 8.49 0.57 2.15
N CYS A 96 8.67 1.81 1.75
CA CYS A 96 9.95 2.33 1.29
C CYS A 96 11.03 2.19 2.37
N LEU A 97 10.71 2.57 3.60
CA LEU A 97 11.60 2.42 4.75
C LEU A 97 11.85 0.94 5.10
N ALA A 98 10.85 0.09 4.97
CA ALA A 98 11.02 -1.35 5.18
C ALA A 98 12.04 -1.95 4.20
N ASN A 99 12.01 -1.51 2.96
CA ASN A 99 12.99 -1.95 1.94
C ASN A 99 14.42 -1.53 2.28
N TYR A 100 14.59 -0.45 3.02
CA TYR A 100 15.90 0.06 3.44
C TYR A 100 16.40 -0.57 4.74
N VAL A 101 15.53 -0.66 5.75
CA VAL A 101 15.90 -1.06 7.12
C VAL A 101 15.77 -2.57 7.31
N TYR A 102 14.83 -3.20 6.66
CA TYR A 102 14.54 -4.63 6.81
C TYR A 102 14.62 -5.38 5.48
N PRO A 103 15.83 -5.79 5.07
CA PRO A 103 15.98 -6.59 3.85
C PRO A 103 15.37 -7.99 3.97
N GLY A 104 15.07 -8.46 5.19
CA GLY A 104 14.44 -9.75 5.46
C GLY A 104 12.91 -9.69 5.48
N ALA A 105 12.26 -10.83 5.29
CA ALA A 105 10.82 -10.89 5.04
C ALA A 105 9.94 -10.71 6.30
N LYS A 106 10.44 -11.05 7.49
CA LYS A 106 9.61 -11.18 8.70
C LYS A 106 9.20 -9.84 9.32
N GLU A 107 10.08 -8.84 9.28
CA GLU A 107 9.89 -7.53 9.91
C GLU A 107 9.41 -6.46 8.91
N ARG A 108 9.32 -6.78 7.62
CA ARG A 108 8.95 -5.82 6.57
C ARG A 108 7.55 -5.25 6.72
N PRO A 109 6.51 -6.04 6.94
CA PRO A 109 5.18 -5.47 7.08
C PRO A 109 5.10 -4.59 8.33
N SER A 110 4.44 -3.46 8.22
CA SER A 110 4.05 -2.66 9.39
C SER A 110 2.81 -3.28 10.05
N ARG A 111 2.53 -2.86 11.27
CA ARG A 111 1.32 -3.28 11.97
C ARG A 111 0.07 -2.94 11.17
N GLU A 112 0.04 -1.78 10.54
CA GLU A 112 -1.07 -1.31 9.70
C GLU A 112 -1.28 -2.20 8.48
N GLU A 113 -0.19 -2.65 7.84
CA GLU A 113 -0.29 -3.60 6.72
C GLU A 113 -0.85 -4.94 7.17
N MET A 114 -0.43 -5.44 8.32
CA MET A 114 -0.93 -6.70 8.87
C MET A 114 -2.39 -6.58 9.33
N GLN A 115 -2.81 -5.42 9.82
CA GLN A 115 -4.22 -5.14 10.12
C GLN A 115 -5.09 -5.18 8.86
N LYS A 116 -4.59 -4.72 7.73
CA LYS A 116 -5.29 -4.84 6.43
C LYS A 116 -5.48 -6.30 6.03
N VAL A 117 -4.44 -7.11 6.18
CA VAL A 117 -4.52 -8.55 5.94
C VAL A 117 -5.58 -9.19 6.82
N GLU A 118 -5.65 -8.83 8.10
CA GLU A 118 -6.64 -9.34 9.04
C GLU A 118 -8.06 -8.94 8.66
N ARG A 119 -8.28 -7.69 8.22
CA ARG A 119 -9.60 -7.18 7.82
C ARG A 119 -10.04 -7.62 6.43
N GLY A 120 -9.09 -7.79 5.51
CA GLY A 120 -9.34 -8.09 4.10
C GLY A 120 -9.61 -9.55 3.81
N VAL A 121 -9.79 -10.38 4.81
CA VAL A 121 -9.64 -11.82 4.73
C VAL A 121 -10.92 -12.58 4.44
N THR A 122 -11.89 -12.03 3.80
CA THR A 122 -12.71 -12.90 2.95
C THR A 122 -12.36 -12.58 1.51
N PRO A 123 -11.42 -13.32 0.90
CA PRO A 123 -11.37 -13.28 -0.56
C PRO A 123 -12.78 -13.64 -1.02
N LYS A 124 -13.39 -12.74 -1.75
CA LYS A 124 -14.62 -13.10 -2.45
C LYS A 124 -14.31 -14.38 -3.22
N PRO A 125 -15.07 -15.44 -3.02
CA PRO A 125 -14.76 -16.71 -3.68
C PRO A 125 -14.62 -16.46 -5.18
N VAL A 126 -13.64 -17.08 -5.80
CA VAL A 126 -13.45 -17.07 -7.27
C VAL A 126 -14.74 -17.46 -7.99
N THR A 127 -15.58 -18.25 -7.33
CA THR A 127 -16.94 -18.62 -7.74
C THR A 127 -17.87 -17.43 -8.00
N ASP A 128 -17.68 -16.29 -7.36
CA ASP A 128 -18.52 -15.09 -7.59
C ASP A 128 -18.32 -14.49 -8.98
N TRP A 129 -17.10 -14.53 -9.51
CA TRP A 129 -16.81 -14.05 -10.86
C TRP A 129 -17.30 -15.00 -11.93
N LEU A 130 -17.22 -16.31 -11.70
CA LEU A 130 -17.77 -17.32 -12.60
C LEU A 130 -19.28 -17.26 -12.65
N ALA A 131 -19.95 -17.15 -11.50
CA ALA A 131 -21.40 -16.99 -11.43
C ALA A 131 -21.88 -15.70 -12.13
N LYS A 132 -21.15 -14.58 -11.99
CA LYS A 132 -21.43 -13.33 -12.69
C LYS A 132 -21.21 -13.43 -14.19
N ALA A 133 -20.17 -14.12 -14.62
CA ALA A 133 -19.89 -14.34 -16.03
C ALA A 133 -20.93 -15.25 -16.69
N GLU A 134 -21.37 -16.30 -15.99
CA GLU A 134 -22.43 -17.20 -16.45
C GLU A 134 -23.78 -16.48 -16.53
N ALA A 135 -24.14 -15.68 -15.54
CA ALA A 135 -25.36 -14.87 -15.56
C ALA A 135 -25.36 -13.83 -16.69
N ALA A 136 -24.19 -13.24 -17.00
CA ALA A 136 -24.06 -12.31 -18.13
C ALA A 136 -24.23 -13.00 -19.48
N GLN A 137 -23.72 -14.24 -19.63
CA GLN A 137 -23.91 -15.03 -20.86
C GLN A 137 -25.37 -15.45 -21.06
N ASP A 138 -26.09 -15.73 -19.98
CA ASP A 138 -27.52 -16.06 -20.08
C ASP A 138 -28.38 -14.85 -20.45
N ILE A 139 -28.04 -13.65 -20.02
CA ILE A 139 -28.71 -12.41 -20.40
C ILE A 139 -28.52 -12.13 -21.91
N ASP A 140 -27.34 -12.37 -22.44
CA ASP A 140 -27.08 -12.19 -23.87
C ASP A 140 -27.82 -13.24 -24.74
N LYS A 141 -28.02 -14.44 -24.22
CA LYS A 141 -28.85 -15.45 -24.88
C LYS A 141 -30.33 -15.09 -24.90
N ILE A 142 -30.82 -14.41 -23.89
CA ILE A 142 -32.23 -13.97 -23.79
C ILE A 142 -32.49 -12.78 -24.72
N ARG A 143 -31.49 -11.99 -25.07
CA ARG A 143 -31.61 -10.87 -26.01
C ARG A 143 -31.57 -11.25 -27.49
N LEU A 144 -31.27 -12.50 -27.82
CA LEU A 144 -31.18 -13.00 -29.18
C LEU A 144 -32.44 -13.79 -29.62
N VAL A 145 -33.49 -13.78 -28.82
CA VAL A 145 -34.83 -14.29 -29.12
C VAL A 145 -35.79 -13.11 -29.18
#